data_bbbc2147c1cea8d38f7a9ed1fae3b5df
#
_entry.id   bbbc2147c1cea8d38f7a9ed1fae3b5df
#
_cell.length_a   1.000
_cell.length_b   1.000
_cell.length_c   1.000
_cell.angle_alpha   90.00
_cell.angle_beta   90.00
_cell.angle_gamma   90.00
#
_symmetry.space_group_name_H-M   'P 1'
#
loop_
_entity.id
_entity.type
_entity.pdbx_description
1 polymer ?
#
loop_
_entity_poly.entity_id
_entity_poly.type
_entity_poly.pdbx_seq_one_letter_code
_entity_poly.pdbx_strand_id
1 'polypeptide(L)'
;MKFSDGLWLNQRGYDVSYAVQAYDVTTTKNTIKIYATSSAIWNRAMTLGGVTFEITYTAVAPDVIRVHICHHKGSLKNKPQFDLNLPEGYVPDEIHEEEGFVSMTAGHTTVKVKKGTDGWDVSFSRDGKRLTGGGWRSTSYIQENK
;
A
#
# COMPACT_ATOMS: atom_id res chain seq x y z
N MET A 1 -11.40 10.27 -15.68
CA MET A 1 -10.23 9.34 -15.73
C MET A 1 -10.48 8.34 -16.86
N LYS A 2 -9.44 7.69 -17.38
CA LYS A 2 -9.56 6.75 -18.49
C LYS A 2 -10.50 5.56 -18.21
N PHE A 3 -10.53 5.09 -16.97
CA PHE A 3 -11.28 3.89 -16.56
C PHE A 3 -12.58 4.18 -15.79
N SER A 4 -12.83 5.42 -15.41
CA SER A 4 -14.03 5.77 -14.66
C SER A 4 -14.81 6.89 -15.32
N ASP A 5 -16.12 6.78 -15.26
CA ASP A 5 -17.06 7.77 -15.73
C ASP A 5 -17.73 8.41 -14.51
N GLY A 6 -17.15 9.49 -14.06
CA GLY A 6 -17.52 10.12 -12.79
C GLY A 6 -16.95 9.43 -11.55
N LEU A 7 -17.59 9.62 -10.38
CA LEU A 7 -17.06 9.18 -9.08
C LEU A 7 -17.29 7.70 -8.78
N TRP A 8 -18.23 7.04 -9.44
CA TRP A 8 -18.77 5.75 -9.02
C TRP A 8 -18.72 4.65 -10.06
N LEU A 9 -18.78 5.01 -11.33
CA LEU A 9 -18.96 4.06 -12.41
C LEU A 9 -17.63 3.77 -13.11
N ASN A 10 -17.33 2.49 -13.29
CA ASN A 10 -16.26 2.07 -14.19
C ASN A 10 -16.78 2.09 -15.63
N GLN A 11 -15.94 2.55 -16.56
CA GLN A 11 -16.26 2.50 -17.98
C GLN A 11 -16.30 1.05 -18.46
N ARG A 12 -17.11 0.79 -19.49
CA ARG A 12 -17.11 -0.51 -20.15
C ARG A 12 -15.73 -0.84 -20.70
N GLY A 13 -15.32 -2.11 -20.55
CA GLY A 13 -14.00 -2.57 -20.98
C GLY A 13 -12.90 -2.41 -19.93
N TYR A 14 -13.24 -2.03 -18.70
CA TYR A 14 -12.30 -1.98 -17.58
C TYR A 14 -12.83 -2.78 -16.39
N ASP A 15 -11.99 -3.68 -15.88
CA ASP A 15 -12.20 -4.32 -14.60
C ASP A 15 -11.30 -3.65 -13.56
N VAL A 16 -11.90 -3.21 -12.46
CA VAL A 16 -11.18 -2.48 -11.41
C VAL A 16 -11.36 -3.19 -10.09
N SER A 17 -10.24 -3.62 -9.52
CA SER A 17 -10.17 -4.23 -8.19
C SER A 17 -9.50 -3.26 -7.23
N TYR A 18 -10.13 -3.00 -6.09
CA TYR A 18 -9.62 -2.08 -5.07
C TYR A 18 -9.08 -2.84 -3.87
N ALA A 19 -8.04 -2.32 -3.21
CA ALA A 19 -7.61 -2.84 -1.92
C ALA A 19 -8.71 -2.61 -0.88
N VAL A 20 -9.06 -3.66 -0.15
CA VAL A 20 -10.14 -3.66 0.85
C VAL A 20 -9.61 -3.98 2.25
N GLN A 21 -8.62 -4.86 2.33
CA GLN A 21 -8.10 -5.37 3.59
C GLN A 21 -6.58 -5.43 3.57
N ALA A 22 -5.93 -4.97 4.62
CA ALA A 22 -4.54 -5.34 4.92
C ALA A 22 -4.57 -6.74 5.57
N TYR A 23 -4.43 -7.78 4.74
CA TYR A 23 -4.61 -9.18 5.14
C TYR A 23 -3.45 -9.69 5.97
N ASP A 24 -2.23 -9.42 5.52
CA ASP A 24 -1.01 -9.82 6.21
C ASP A 24 -0.02 -8.66 6.27
N VAL A 25 0.65 -8.53 7.39
CA VAL A 25 1.62 -7.46 7.66
C VAL A 25 2.90 -8.08 8.17
N THR A 26 4.01 -7.70 7.59
CA THR A 26 5.35 -8.09 8.03
C THR A 26 6.21 -6.85 8.18
N THR A 27 6.89 -6.73 9.31
CA THR A 27 7.80 -5.63 9.58
C THR A 27 9.26 -6.10 9.57
N THR A 28 10.15 -5.25 9.10
CA THR A 28 11.59 -5.43 9.18
C THR A 28 12.22 -4.19 9.79
N LYS A 29 13.55 -4.12 9.84
CA LYS A 29 14.27 -3.00 10.44
C LYS A 29 13.88 -1.62 9.87
N ASN A 30 13.56 -1.55 8.57
CA ASN A 30 13.26 -0.28 7.90
C ASN A 30 12.07 -0.36 6.93
N THR A 31 11.27 -1.42 7.02
CA THR A 31 10.23 -1.69 6.05
C THR A 31 8.98 -2.25 6.73
N ILE A 32 7.83 -1.78 6.28
CA ILE A 32 6.53 -2.42 6.49
C ILE A 32 6.10 -3.00 5.14
N LYS A 33 5.86 -4.30 5.10
CA LYS A 33 5.33 -5.01 3.93
C LYS A 33 3.91 -5.48 4.23
N ILE A 34 3.00 -5.17 3.34
CA ILE A 34 1.57 -5.50 3.47
C ILE A 34 1.13 -6.30 2.24
N TYR A 35 0.45 -7.41 2.49
CA TYR A 35 -0.39 -8.05 1.49
C TYR A 35 -1.82 -7.55 1.68
N ALA A 36 -2.28 -6.72 0.74
CA ALA A 36 -3.65 -6.25 0.72
C ALA A 36 -4.46 -7.03 -0.32
N THR A 37 -5.72 -7.28 -0.01
CA THR A 37 -6.63 -8.06 -0.84
C THR A 37 -7.79 -7.23 -1.34
N SER A 38 -8.31 -7.57 -2.51
CA SER A 38 -9.45 -6.88 -3.12
C SER A 38 -10.81 -7.34 -2.59
N SER A 39 -10.83 -8.31 -1.69
CA SER A 39 -12.01 -8.76 -0.95
C SER A 39 -11.61 -9.06 0.48
N ALA A 40 -12.54 -8.91 1.42
CA ALA A 40 -12.30 -9.28 2.80
C ALA A 40 -12.22 -10.81 2.93
N ILE A 41 -11.18 -11.30 3.62
CA ILE A 41 -10.90 -12.73 3.80
C ILE A 41 -11.14 -13.08 5.26
N TRP A 42 -12.14 -13.92 5.52
CA TRP A 42 -12.45 -14.45 6.86
C TRP A 42 -12.24 -15.95 7.00
N ASN A 43 -12.05 -16.66 5.87
CA ASN A 43 -11.77 -18.08 5.88
C ASN A 43 -10.92 -18.48 4.68
N ARG A 44 -10.36 -19.70 4.73
CA ARG A 44 -9.44 -20.21 3.73
C ARG A 44 -10.02 -20.24 2.30
N ALA A 45 -11.30 -20.51 2.14
CA ALA A 45 -11.90 -20.61 0.80
C ALA A 45 -11.90 -19.26 0.07
N MET A 46 -11.94 -18.15 0.82
CA MET A 46 -11.94 -16.79 0.26
C MET A 46 -10.56 -16.34 -0.28
N THR A 47 -9.51 -17.10 -0.02
CA THR A 47 -8.16 -16.81 -0.56
C THR A 47 -7.99 -17.21 -2.03
N LEU A 48 -8.96 -17.92 -2.62
CA LEU A 48 -8.87 -18.47 -3.97
C LEU A 48 -9.25 -17.49 -5.08
N GLY A 49 -9.70 -16.29 -4.74
CA GLY A 49 -10.14 -15.29 -5.71
C GLY A 49 -9.69 -13.89 -5.37
N GLY A 50 -9.77 -13.01 -6.37
CA GLY A 50 -9.45 -11.60 -6.21
C GLY A 50 -8.00 -11.24 -6.48
N VAL A 51 -7.75 -9.94 -6.47
CA VAL A 51 -6.43 -9.36 -6.69
C VAL A 51 -5.72 -9.16 -5.36
N THR A 52 -4.45 -9.52 -5.33
CA THR A 52 -3.56 -9.27 -4.18
C THR A 52 -2.58 -8.17 -4.54
N PHE A 53 -2.39 -7.22 -3.63
CA PHE A 53 -1.41 -6.14 -3.73
C PHE A 53 -0.28 -6.40 -2.73
N GLU A 54 0.94 -6.41 -3.21
CA GLU A 54 2.13 -6.33 -2.37
C GLU A 54 2.50 -4.86 -2.22
N ILE A 55 2.32 -4.30 -1.03
CA ILE A 55 2.58 -2.90 -0.73
C ILE A 55 3.73 -2.81 0.26
N THR A 56 4.76 -2.08 -0.10
CA THR A 56 5.94 -1.92 0.75
C THR A 56 6.16 -0.45 1.07
N TYR A 57 6.22 -0.13 2.34
CA TYR A 57 6.64 1.17 2.86
C TYR A 57 8.07 1.01 3.38
N THR A 58 8.99 1.79 2.86
CA THR A 58 10.42 1.75 3.24
C THR A 58 10.88 3.13 3.64
N ALA A 59 11.41 3.27 4.84
CA ALA A 59 12.13 4.48 5.24
C ALA A 59 13.46 4.54 4.46
N VAL A 60 13.66 5.58 3.66
CA VAL A 60 14.84 5.71 2.79
C VAL A 60 15.73 6.89 3.15
N ALA A 61 15.19 7.87 3.84
CA ALA A 61 15.89 9.03 4.38
C ALA A 61 15.02 9.69 5.47
N PRO A 62 15.56 10.62 6.28
CA PRO A 62 14.73 11.42 7.18
C PRO A 62 13.59 12.09 6.40
N ASP A 63 12.39 12.03 6.94
CA ASP A 63 11.16 12.56 6.35
C ASP A 63 10.71 11.92 5.01
N VAL A 64 11.40 10.87 4.54
CA VAL A 64 11.10 10.24 3.25
C VAL A 64 10.74 8.77 3.42
N ILE A 65 9.50 8.44 3.13
CA ILE A 65 8.98 7.07 3.09
C ILE A 65 8.64 6.73 1.64
N ARG A 66 9.35 5.74 1.10
CA ARG A 66 9.07 5.19 -0.23
C ARG A 66 7.89 4.24 -0.15
N VAL A 67 6.91 4.42 -1.03
CA VAL A 67 5.80 3.48 -1.22
C VAL A 67 5.99 2.75 -2.54
N HIS A 68 5.96 1.43 -2.50
CA HIS A 68 6.00 0.58 -3.68
C HIS A 68 4.79 -0.35 -3.66
N ILE A 69 3.98 -0.30 -4.72
CA ILE A 69 2.79 -1.13 -4.88
C ILE A 69 2.99 -2.02 -6.09
N CYS A 70 2.81 -3.32 -5.92
CA CYS A 70 2.95 -4.32 -6.97
C CYS A 70 1.80 -5.33 -6.89
N HIS A 71 1.13 -5.59 -8.01
CA HIS A 71 0.15 -6.67 -8.10
C HIS A 71 0.84 -8.01 -8.39
N HIS A 72 1.79 -8.00 -9.34
CA HIS A 72 2.53 -9.19 -9.72
C HIS A 72 4.00 -8.85 -9.93
N LYS A 73 4.85 -9.56 -9.23
CA LYS A 73 6.30 -9.42 -9.36
C LYS A 73 6.84 -10.53 -10.25
N GLY A 74 6.78 -10.34 -11.56
CA GLY A 74 7.39 -11.28 -12.50
C GLY A 74 8.91 -11.36 -12.40
N SER A 75 9.52 -12.15 -13.26
CA SER A 75 10.97 -12.33 -13.36
C SER A 75 11.69 -11.18 -14.08
N LEU A 76 10.95 -10.28 -14.71
CA LEU A 76 11.51 -9.14 -15.43
C LEU A 76 12.07 -8.11 -14.46
N LYS A 77 13.31 -7.67 -14.72
CA LYS A 77 13.90 -6.56 -13.96
C LYS A 77 13.22 -5.26 -14.37
N ASN A 78 12.77 -4.48 -13.38
CA ASN A 78 12.29 -3.13 -13.64
C ASN A 78 13.42 -2.27 -14.20
N LYS A 79 13.22 -1.73 -15.38
CA LYS A 79 14.15 -0.81 -16.06
C LYS A 79 13.34 0.36 -16.65
N PRO A 80 13.92 1.54 -16.78
CA PRO A 80 15.22 1.98 -16.27
C PRO A 80 15.23 2.19 -14.75
N GLN A 81 16.39 2.03 -14.13
CA GLN A 81 16.63 2.39 -12.74
C GLN A 81 17.52 3.64 -12.73
N PHE A 82 17.13 4.61 -11.91
CA PHE A 82 17.90 5.82 -11.67
C PHE A 82 18.63 5.68 -10.34
N ASP A 83 19.87 6.14 -10.28
CA ASP A 83 20.59 6.28 -9.03
C ASP A 83 19.92 7.39 -8.20
N LEU A 84 19.43 6.99 -7.06
CA LEU A 84 18.76 7.89 -6.12
C LEU A 84 19.73 8.22 -4.99
N ASN A 85 20.83 8.73 -5.12
CA ASN A 85 21.81 9.15 -4.11
C ASN A 85 21.23 9.22 -2.66
N LEU A 86 20.70 8.09 -2.18
CA LEU A 86 20.05 7.95 -0.88
C LEU A 86 21.08 7.52 0.17
N PRO A 87 20.92 7.93 1.43
CA PRO A 87 21.77 7.45 2.53
C PRO A 87 21.63 5.92 2.65
N GLU A 88 22.77 5.23 2.65
CA GLU A 88 22.77 3.78 2.85
C GLU A 88 22.38 3.43 4.29
N GLY A 89 21.53 2.40 4.41
CA GLY A 89 21.23 1.81 5.73
C GLY A 89 20.38 2.69 6.64
N TYR A 90 19.63 3.68 6.10
CA TYR A 90 18.74 4.48 6.92
C TYR A 90 17.71 3.61 7.65
N VAL A 91 17.52 3.88 8.92
CA VAL A 91 16.56 3.21 9.79
C VAL A 91 15.57 4.23 10.30
N PRO A 92 14.27 3.96 10.26
CA PRO A 92 13.26 4.86 10.83
C PRO A 92 13.41 4.98 12.34
N ASP A 93 12.87 6.04 12.90
CA ASP A 93 12.89 6.29 14.33
C ASP A 93 12.05 5.26 15.07
N GLU A 94 10.93 4.83 14.47
CA GLU A 94 10.03 3.86 15.06
C GLU A 94 9.27 3.08 13.98
N ILE A 95 9.08 1.78 14.23
CA ILE A 95 8.04 0.97 13.60
C ILE A 95 7.20 0.40 14.73
N HIS A 96 5.90 0.71 14.71
CA HIS A 96 4.96 0.32 15.75
C HIS A 96 3.81 -0.48 15.13
N GLU A 97 3.48 -1.62 15.73
CA GLU A 97 2.42 -2.51 15.27
C GLU A 97 1.47 -2.85 16.41
N GLU A 98 0.19 -2.63 16.19
CA GLU A 98 -0.91 -3.00 17.08
C GLU A 98 -1.95 -3.86 16.33
N GLU A 99 -2.96 -4.33 17.04
CA GLU A 99 -4.05 -5.12 16.45
C GLU A 99 -4.75 -4.36 15.31
N GLY A 100 -5.03 -3.07 15.49
CA GLY A 100 -5.80 -2.25 14.56
C GLY A 100 -4.98 -1.51 13.50
N PHE A 101 -3.66 -1.40 13.63
CA PHE A 101 -2.83 -0.66 12.70
C PHE A 101 -1.35 -1.02 12.78
N VAL A 102 -0.62 -0.62 11.76
CA VAL A 102 0.84 -0.57 11.73
C VAL A 102 1.30 0.81 11.30
N SER A 103 2.36 1.32 11.89
CA SER A 103 2.92 2.64 11.54
C SER A 103 4.44 2.63 11.50
N MET A 104 5.00 3.58 10.76
CA MET A 104 6.43 3.84 10.67
C MET A 104 6.65 5.34 10.72
N THR A 105 7.57 5.78 11.56
CA THR A 105 8.01 7.17 11.66
C THR A 105 9.46 7.29 11.20
N ALA A 106 9.68 8.18 10.24
CA ALA A 106 10.99 8.55 9.71
C ALA A 106 11.16 10.07 9.81
N GLY A 107 11.98 10.53 10.75
CA GLY A 107 12.06 11.96 11.10
C GLY A 107 10.72 12.47 11.62
N HIS A 108 10.17 13.48 10.98
CA HIS A 108 8.87 14.08 11.31
C HIS A 108 7.69 13.42 10.59
N THR A 109 7.96 12.51 9.63
CA THR A 109 6.93 11.92 8.77
C THR A 109 6.54 10.53 9.27
N THR A 110 5.24 10.32 9.46
CA THR A 110 4.67 9.02 9.85
C THR A 110 3.70 8.52 8.79
N VAL A 111 3.86 7.26 8.38
CA VAL A 111 2.82 6.50 7.67
C VAL A 111 2.10 5.60 8.67
N LYS A 112 0.78 5.56 8.58
CA LYS A 112 -0.08 4.66 9.37
C LYS A 112 -1.04 3.93 8.45
N VAL A 113 -1.08 2.60 8.54
CA VAL A 113 -1.94 1.73 7.74
C VAL A 113 -2.87 0.97 8.67
N LYS A 114 -4.16 1.00 8.36
CA LYS A 114 -5.18 0.26 9.10
C LYS A 114 -5.08 -1.23 8.78
N LYS A 115 -5.17 -2.06 9.81
CA LYS A 115 -5.25 -3.52 9.74
C LYS A 115 -6.71 -3.98 9.94
N GLY A 116 -6.99 -5.20 9.52
CA GLY A 116 -8.31 -5.80 9.75
C GLY A 116 -9.25 -5.73 8.54
N THR A 117 -10.49 -6.15 8.76
CA THR A 117 -11.49 -6.41 7.70
C THR A 117 -12.43 -5.24 7.43
N ASP A 118 -12.37 -4.19 8.22
CA ASP A 118 -13.31 -3.07 8.17
C ASP A 118 -12.87 -1.93 7.25
N GLY A 119 -12.07 -2.25 6.25
CA GLY A 119 -11.74 -1.39 5.13
C GLY A 119 -10.28 -0.97 5.07
N TRP A 120 -9.82 -0.68 3.86
CA TRP A 120 -8.51 -0.15 3.56
C TRP A 120 -8.42 1.33 3.95
N ASP A 121 -7.40 1.69 4.73
CA ASP A 121 -7.04 3.08 5.00
C ASP A 121 -5.54 3.22 5.23
N VAL A 122 -4.97 4.27 4.65
CA VAL A 122 -3.60 4.69 4.86
C VAL A 122 -3.54 6.20 5.06
N SER A 123 -2.74 6.65 5.99
CA SER A 123 -2.53 8.08 6.23
C SER A 123 -1.06 8.41 6.38
N PHE A 124 -0.72 9.61 5.94
CA PHE A 124 0.60 10.22 6.13
C PHE A 124 0.42 11.48 6.95
N SER A 125 1.24 11.64 7.97
CA SER A 125 1.23 12.80 8.86
C SER A 125 2.64 13.33 9.07
N ARG A 126 2.73 14.60 9.46
CA ARG A 126 3.95 15.24 9.92
C ARG A 126 3.69 15.87 11.29
N ASP A 127 4.49 15.52 12.27
CA ASP A 127 4.34 15.97 13.66
C ASP A 127 2.90 15.81 14.18
N GLY A 128 2.27 14.66 13.87
CA GLY A 128 0.89 14.37 14.23
C GLY A 128 -0.18 15.02 13.35
N LYS A 129 0.17 15.99 12.49
CA LYS A 129 -0.78 16.63 11.58
C LYS A 129 -0.90 15.81 10.29
N ARG A 130 -2.12 15.36 9.97
CA ARG A 130 -2.39 14.63 8.71
C ARG A 130 -2.11 15.51 7.51
N LEU A 131 -1.29 15.00 6.59
CA LEU A 131 -0.96 15.64 5.31
C LEU A 131 -1.82 15.10 4.17
N THR A 132 -1.86 13.77 4.05
CA THR A 132 -2.56 13.07 2.97
C THR A 132 -2.92 11.66 3.40
N GLY A 133 -3.59 10.94 2.54
CA GLY A 133 -3.93 9.54 2.76
C GLY A 133 -4.91 9.03 1.72
N GLY A 134 -5.30 7.77 1.87
CA GLY A 134 -6.25 7.13 0.99
C GLY A 134 -7.02 6.06 1.71
N GLY A 135 -8.33 6.12 1.63
CA GLY A 135 -9.24 5.11 2.12
C GLY A 135 -9.80 4.26 0.97
N TRP A 136 -11.09 4.05 1.02
CA TRP A 136 -11.80 3.29 0.01
C TRP A 136 -11.53 3.78 -1.43
N ARG A 137 -11.18 2.85 -2.32
CA ARG A 137 -10.81 3.09 -3.74
C ARG A 137 -9.50 3.85 -4.00
N SER A 138 -8.66 4.04 -3.00
CA SER A 138 -7.39 4.76 -3.18
C SER A 138 -6.29 3.93 -3.81
N THR A 139 -6.35 2.61 -3.65
CA THR A 139 -5.37 1.65 -4.21
C THR A 139 -6.12 0.66 -5.08
N SER A 140 -5.76 0.60 -6.36
CA SER A 140 -6.48 -0.24 -7.32
C SER A 140 -5.57 -0.91 -8.34
N TYR A 141 -6.01 -2.06 -8.83
CA TYR A 141 -5.55 -2.72 -10.02
C TYR A 141 -6.60 -2.57 -11.12
N ILE A 142 -6.19 -2.08 -12.27
CA ILE A 142 -7.07 -1.78 -13.38
C ILE A 142 -6.64 -2.63 -14.58
N GLN A 143 -7.55 -3.45 -15.05
CA GLN A 143 -7.37 -4.28 -16.23
C GLN A 143 -8.23 -3.76 -17.36
N GLU A 144 -7.62 -3.51 -18.52
CA GLU A 144 -8.31 -3.18 -19.75
C GLU A 144 -8.65 -4.49 -20.49
N ASN A 145 -9.92 -4.75 -20.68
CA ASN A 145 -10.41 -5.89 -21.45
C ASN A 145 -10.32 -5.52 -22.94
N LYS A 146 -9.51 -6.25 -23.70
CA LYS A 146 -9.36 -6.09 -25.15
C LYS A 146 -10.34 -6.98 -25.89
#